data_228802ad94375ec23365c738fb2265c9
#
_entry.id   228802ad94375ec23365c738fb2265c9
#
_cell.length_a   1.000
_cell.length_b   1.000
_cell.length_c   1.000
_cell.angle_alpha   90.00
_cell.angle_beta   90.00
_cell.angle_gamma   90.00
#
_symmetry.space_group_name_H-M   'P 1'
#
loop_
_entity.id
_entity.type
_entity.pdbx_description
1 polymer ?
#
loop_
_entity_poly.entity_id
_entity_poly.type
_entity_poly.pdbx_seq_one_letter_code
_entity_poly.pdbx_strand_id
1 'polypeptide(L)'
;MSIKRLTKEDLRETTGVLNPVGHTVLAFKDDAVTTTAATALHGVGMAAEDVLVYAGSEALPRLRERVATASGSAGFGYEITLMRRYLALAEAGAGWLIVYTPEDAAAERVTEVATRLGALCAVRYHRLANEDLI
;
A
#
# COMPACT_ATOMS: atom_id res chain seq x y z
N MET A 1 -6.79 3.21 21.99
CA MET A 1 -6.09 4.21 21.16
C MET A 1 -6.50 4.01 19.71
N SER A 2 -7.01 5.03 19.07
CA SER A 2 -7.48 4.92 17.70
C SER A 2 -6.32 4.98 16.71
N ILE A 3 -6.45 4.25 15.61
CA ILE A 3 -5.50 4.28 14.52
C ILE A 3 -5.88 5.44 13.60
N LYS A 4 -4.91 6.29 13.30
CA LYS A 4 -5.14 7.47 12.48
C LYS A 4 -5.21 7.10 10.99
N ARG A 5 -6.24 7.64 10.30
CA ARG A 5 -6.28 7.57 8.85
C ARG A 5 -5.21 8.49 8.27
N LEU A 6 -4.33 7.94 7.46
CA LEU A 6 -3.21 8.67 6.86
C LEU A 6 -3.63 9.37 5.58
N THR A 7 -2.95 10.48 5.28
CA THR A 7 -3.07 11.21 4.02
C THR A 7 -1.79 11.03 3.22
N LYS A 8 -1.81 11.43 1.96
CA LYS A 8 -0.58 11.43 1.15
C LYS A 8 0.48 12.34 1.75
N GLU A 9 0.07 13.45 2.39
CA GLU A 9 1.00 14.35 3.04
C GLU A 9 1.68 13.68 4.23
N ASP A 10 0.92 12.96 5.06
CA ASP A 10 1.48 12.21 6.19
C ASP A 10 2.55 11.24 5.71
N LEU A 11 2.30 10.52 4.62
CA LEU A 11 3.24 9.56 4.07
C LEU A 11 4.45 10.23 3.45
N ARG A 12 4.28 11.42 2.88
CA ARG A 12 5.38 12.19 2.29
C ARG A 12 6.37 12.67 3.34
N GLU A 13 5.90 12.94 4.55
CA GLU A 13 6.73 13.44 5.65
C GLU A 13 7.55 12.34 6.33
N THR A 14 7.27 11.07 6.04
CA THR A 14 8.04 9.95 6.58
C THR A 14 9.12 9.51 5.60
N THR A 15 10.21 8.93 6.14
CA THR A 15 11.32 8.40 5.35
C THR A 15 11.64 6.98 5.79
N GLY A 16 12.47 6.31 5.01
CA GLY A 16 12.87 4.94 5.33
C GLY A 16 11.77 3.92 5.06
N VAL A 17 11.67 2.91 5.89
CA VAL A 17 10.70 1.83 5.71
C VAL A 17 9.27 2.34 5.79
N LEU A 18 8.45 1.99 4.80
CA LEU A 18 7.03 2.32 4.80
C LEU A 18 6.31 1.52 5.87
N ASN A 19 5.57 2.21 6.73
CA ASN A 19 4.84 1.57 7.82
C ASN A 19 3.48 2.23 8.06
N PRO A 20 2.54 2.11 7.11
CA PRO A 20 1.22 2.73 7.26
C PRO A 20 0.30 1.89 8.14
N VAL A 21 0.55 1.89 9.44
CA VAL A 21 -0.25 1.11 10.41
C VAL A 21 -1.73 1.45 10.28
N GLY A 22 -2.58 0.42 10.27
CA GLY A 22 -4.02 0.56 10.11
C GLY A 22 -4.47 0.63 8.66
N HIS A 23 -3.55 0.44 7.72
CA HIS A 23 -3.81 0.52 6.29
C HIS A 23 -3.35 -0.75 5.57
N THR A 24 -3.88 -0.95 4.37
CA THR A 24 -3.47 -2.03 3.48
C THR A 24 -2.87 -1.42 2.22
N VAL A 25 -1.68 -1.87 1.85
CA VAL A 25 -0.98 -1.47 0.62
C VAL A 25 -1.28 -2.50 -0.45
N LEU A 26 -1.78 -2.05 -1.60
CA LEU A 26 -2.08 -2.91 -2.74
C LEU A 26 -1.32 -2.43 -3.97
N ALA A 27 -0.85 -3.38 -4.77
CA ALA A 27 -0.27 -3.11 -6.07
C ALA A 27 -1.05 -3.84 -7.15
N PHE A 28 -1.24 -3.17 -8.28
CA PHE A 28 -1.86 -3.75 -9.47
C PHE A 28 -0.91 -3.57 -10.64
N LYS A 29 -1.10 -4.33 -11.71
CA LYS A 29 -0.15 -4.36 -12.83
C LYS A 29 0.06 -3.03 -13.52
N ASP A 30 -0.93 -2.13 -13.48
CA ASP A 30 -0.86 -0.81 -14.09
C ASP A 30 -1.89 0.15 -13.47
N ASP A 31 -1.85 1.41 -13.89
CA ASP A 31 -2.74 2.44 -13.38
C ASP A 31 -4.21 2.22 -13.75
N ALA A 32 -4.47 1.61 -14.89
CA ALA A 32 -5.85 1.35 -15.32
C ALA A 32 -6.54 0.36 -14.38
N VAL A 33 -5.89 -0.75 -14.04
CA VAL A 33 -6.42 -1.71 -13.09
C VAL A 33 -6.54 -1.10 -11.71
N THR A 34 -5.57 -0.28 -11.31
CA THR A 34 -5.58 0.42 -10.02
C THR A 34 -6.82 1.32 -9.90
N THR A 35 -7.14 2.07 -10.95
CA THR A 35 -8.33 2.93 -10.99
C THR A 35 -9.61 2.10 -10.88
N THR A 36 -9.67 0.98 -11.59
CA THR A 36 -10.81 0.06 -11.50
C THR A 36 -10.98 -0.47 -10.08
N ALA A 37 -9.87 -0.81 -9.41
CA ALA A 37 -9.89 -1.29 -8.03
C ALA A 37 -10.39 -0.21 -7.06
N ALA A 38 -9.94 1.03 -7.22
CA ALA A 38 -10.40 2.15 -6.39
C ALA A 38 -11.92 2.33 -6.54
N THR A 39 -12.42 2.30 -7.78
CA THR A 39 -13.85 2.39 -8.05
C THR A 39 -14.63 1.24 -7.40
N ALA A 40 -14.09 0.02 -7.48
CA ALA A 40 -14.72 -1.14 -6.85
C ALA A 40 -14.78 -1.00 -5.33
N LEU A 41 -13.73 -0.46 -4.70
CA LEU A 41 -13.72 -0.22 -3.26
C LEU A 41 -14.78 0.80 -2.84
N HIS A 42 -14.93 1.89 -3.60
CA HIS A 42 -16.01 2.85 -3.36
C HIS A 42 -17.39 2.18 -3.52
N GLY A 43 -17.52 1.28 -4.49
CA GLY A 43 -18.75 0.51 -4.71
C GLY A 43 -19.14 -0.40 -3.56
N VAL A 44 -18.19 -0.84 -2.75
CA VAL A 44 -18.46 -1.67 -1.56
C VAL A 44 -18.46 -0.83 -0.27
N GLY A 45 -18.59 0.48 -0.39
CA GLY A 45 -18.85 1.37 0.73
C GLY A 45 -17.65 2.08 1.33
N MET A 46 -16.47 1.99 0.72
CA MET A 46 -15.31 2.73 1.23
C MET A 46 -15.35 4.18 0.78
N ALA A 47 -15.11 5.09 1.72
CA ALA A 47 -15.13 6.52 1.45
C ALA A 47 -13.92 6.94 0.60
N ALA A 48 -14.05 8.05 -0.11
CA ALA A 48 -12.98 8.56 -0.97
C ALA A 48 -11.70 8.82 -0.18
N GLU A 49 -11.79 9.40 1.00
CA GLU A 49 -10.64 9.70 1.85
C GLU A 49 -9.97 8.45 2.43
N ASP A 50 -10.63 7.30 2.39
CA ASP A 50 -10.07 6.04 2.88
C ASP A 50 -9.20 5.34 1.83
N VAL A 51 -9.21 5.81 0.58
CA VAL A 51 -8.49 5.17 -0.53
C VAL A 51 -7.53 6.17 -1.14
N LEU A 52 -6.24 5.99 -0.87
CA LEU A 52 -5.19 6.80 -1.49
C LEU A 52 -4.73 6.10 -2.76
N VAL A 53 -4.78 6.83 -3.89
CA VAL A 53 -4.38 6.30 -5.19
C VAL A 53 -3.03 6.90 -5.58
N TYR A 54 -2.08 6.03 -5.91
CA TYR A 54 -0.78 6.44 -6.41
C TYR A 54 -0.58 5.88 -7.80
N ALA A 55 -0.36 6.76 -8.77
CA ALA A 55 0.06 6.33 -10.10
C ALA A 55 1.46 5.72 -10.05
N GLY A 56 1.78 4.85 -11.00
CA GLY A 56 3.11 4.26 -11.07
C GLY A 56 4.23 5.29 -11.13
N SER A 57 4.01 6.37 -11.91
CA SER A 57 4.99 7.46 -12.03
C SER A 57 5.18 8.25 -10.73
N GLU A 58 4.18 8.24 -9.86
CA GLU A 58 4.25 8.92 -8.56
C GLU A 58 4.93 8.03 -7.52
N ALA A 59 4.63 6.74 -7.53
CA ALA A 59 5.14 5.78 -6.54
C ALA A 59 6.61 5.43 -6.75
N LEU A 60 7.05 5.28 -8.00
CA LEU A 60 8.39 4.78 -8.31
C LEU A 60 9.52 5.60 -7.69
N PRO A 61 9.58 6.93 -7.88
CA PRO A 61 10.68 7.70 -7.29
C PRO A 61 10.64 7.67 -5.77
N ARG A 62 9.47 7.61 -5.17
CA ARG A 62 9.33 7.55 -3.70
C ARG A 62 9.84 6.22 -3.15
N LEU A 63 9.53 5.11 -3.82
CA LEU A 63 10.01 3.80 -3.41
C LEU A 63 11.51 3.67 -3.58
N ARG A 64 12.08 4.24 -4.65
CA ARG A 64 13.53 4.29 -4.82
C ARG A 64 14.20 5.02 -3.66
N GLU A 65 13.67 6.17 -3.28
CA GLU A 65 14.21 6.97 -2.19
C GLU A 65 14.10 6.23 -0.85
N ARG A 66 12.96 5.60 -0.59
CA ARG A 66 12.76 4.85 0.66
C ARG A 66 13.71 3.66 0.77
N VAL A 67 13.90 2.92 -0.30
CA VAL A 67 14.83 1.78 -0.29
C VAL A 67 16.26 2.26 -0.08
N ALA A 68 16.66 3.33 -0.74
CA ALA A 68 18.00 3.89 -0.57
C ALA A 68 18.24 4.34 0.87
N THR A 69 17.28 5.04 1.47
CA THR A 69 17.37 5.53 2.84
C THR A 69 17.38 4.38 3.85
N ALA A 70 16.50 3.41 3.69
CA ALA A 70 16.39 2.26 4.59
C ALA A 70 17.64 1.38 4.51
N SER A 71 18.16 1.13 3.31
CA SER A 71 19.36 0.31 3.12
C SER A 71 20.59 0.91 3.78
N GLY A 72 20.66 2.25 3.84
CA GLY A 72 21.77 2.93 4.48
C GLY A 72 21.75 2.84 6.00
N SER A 73 20.61 2.60 6.62
CA SER A 73 20.46 2.64 8.07
C SER A 73 20.27 1.26 8.71
N ALA A 74 19.45 0.40 8.14
CA ALA A 74 19.06 -0.86 8.73
C ALA A 74 19.49 -2.09 7.92
N GLY A 75 19.38 -2.03 6.64
CA GLY A 75 19.89 -3.05 5.71
C GLY A 75 19.27 -4.42 5.76
N PHE A 76 18.61 -4.83 6.81
CA PHE A 76 18.03 -6.18 6.93
C PHE A 76 16.65 -6.16 7.55
N GLY A 77 16.04 -7.32 7.49
CA GLY A 77 14.75 -7.59 8.08
C GLY A 77 13.66 -7.69 7.02
N TYR A 78 12.53 -8.13 7.48
CA TYR A 78 11.38 -8.35 6.62
C TYR A 78 10.94 -7.06 5.93
N GLU A 79 10.98 -5.94 6.63
CA GLU A 79 10.50 -4.65 6.14
C GLU A 79 11.29 -4.17 4.94
N ILE A 80 12.61 -4.31 4.95
CA ILE A 80 13.43 -3.88 3.81
C ILE A 80 13.25 -4.84 2.62
N THR A 81 13.06 -6.12 2.89
CA THR A 81 12.76 -7.10 1.85
C THR A 81 11.44 -6.76 1.16
N LEU A 82 10.42 -6.41 1.95
CA LEU A 82 9.13 -6.00 1.42
C LEU A 82 9.25 -4.72 0.59
N MET A 83 10.03 -3.74 1.06
CA MET A 83 10.25 -2.49 0.33
C MET A 83 10.93 -2.74 -1.03
N ARG A 84 11.89 -3.67 -1.07
CA ARG A 84 12.56 -4.05 -2.33
C ARG A 84 11.57 -4.74 -3.28
N ARG A 85 10.67 -5.55 -2.74
CA ARG A 85 9.60 -6.16 -3.53
C ARG A 85 8.69 -5.10 -4.13
N TYR A 86 8.31 -4.10 -3.34
CA TYR A 86 7.50 -2.98 -3.83
C TYR A 86 8.24 -2.23 -4.94
N LEU A 87 9.53 -1.96 -4.75
CA LEU A 87 10.32 -1.28 -5.75
C LEU A 87 10.36 -2.05 -7.08
N ALA A 88 10.55 -3.37 -7.01
CA ALA A 88 10.56 -4.21 -8.21
C ALA A 88 9.21 -4.13 -8.95
N LEU A 89 8.08 -4.18 -8.21
CA LEU A 89 6.76 -4.04 -8.79
C LEU A 89 6.58 -2.66 -9.43
N ALA A 90 7.03 -1.61 -8.77
CA ALA A 90 6.94 -0.25 -9.28
C ALA A 90 7.77 -0.07 -10.56
N GLU A 91 8.95 -0.69 -10.60
CA GLU A 91 9.80 -0.66 -11.80
C GLU A 91 9.16 -1.40 -12.97
N ALA A 92 8.30 -2.36 -12.69
CA ALA A 92 7.52 -3.07 -13.72
C ALA A 92 6.24 -2.32 -14.11
N GLY A 93 5.97 -1.15 -13.54
CA GLY A 93 4.83 -0.31 -13.93
C GLY A 93 3.61 -0.37 -13.03
N ALA A 94 3.72 -0.99 -11.86
CA ALA A 94 2.59 -1.13 -10.95
C ALA A 94 1.99 0.21 -10.54
N GLY A 95 0.66 0.23 -10.40
CA GLY A 95 -0.08 1.28 -9.72
C GLY A 95 -0.43 0.83 -8.31
N TRP A 96 -0.75 1.77 -7.43
CA TRP A 96 -0.83 1.51 -6.00
C TRP A 96 -2.05 2.11 -5.33
N LEU A 97 -2.57 1.39 -4.35
CA LEU A 97 -3.56 1.91 -3.41
C LEU A 97 -3.04 1.73 -1.98
N ILE A 98 -3.31 2.73 -1.15
CA ILE A 98 -3.15 2.60 0.30
C ILE A 98 -4.53 2.86 0.90
N VAL A 99 -5.11 1.84 1.50
CA VAL A 99 -6.51 1.84 1.92
C VAL A 99 -6.60 1.75 3.44
N TYR A 100 -7.38 2.64 4.04
CA TYR A 100 -7.61 2.62 5.48
C TYR A 100 -8.44 1.39 5.85
N THR A 101 -7.85 0.49 6.62
CA THR A 101 -8.46 -0.76 7.04
C THR A 101 -8.28 -0.96 8.56
N PRO A 102 -8.92 -0.11 9.39
CA PRO A 102 -8.72 -0.18 10.83
C PRO A 102 -9.35 -1.43 11.45
N GLU A 103 -10.35 -2.01 10.79
CA GLU A 103 -11.11 -3.16 11.28
C GLU A 103 -11.04 -4.32 10.29
N ASP A 104 -11.21 -5.53 10.79
CA ASP A 104 -11.16 -6.75 9.97
C ASP A 104 -12.19 -6.75 8.85
N ALA A 105 -13.38 -6.21 9.10
CA ALA A 105 -14.42 -6.14 8.07
C ALA A 105 -13.97 -5.31 6.85
N ALA A 106 -13.27 -4.22 7.07
CA ALA A 106 -12.72 -3.40 5.98
C ALA A 106 -11.64 -4.18 5.22
N ALA A 107 -10.76 -4.87 5.95
CA ALA A 107 -9.72 -5.69 5.33
C ALA A 107 -10.30 -6.82 4.49
N GLU A 108 -11.40 -7.42 4.92
CA GLU A 108 -12.09 -8.47 4.15
C GLU A 108 -12.62 -7.95 2.81
N ARG A 109 -13.22 -6.75 2.80
CA ARG A 109 -13.70 -6.12 1.56
C ARG A 109 -12.54 -5.82 0.61
N VAL A 110 -11.44 -5.33 1.15
CA VAL A 110 -10.23 -5.06 0.36
C VAL A 110 -9.69 -6.36 -0.23
N THR A 111 -9.60 -7.42 0.57
CA THR A 111 -9.13 -8.73 0.12
C THR A 111 -9.98 -9.27 -1.04
N GLU A 112 -11.30 -9.13 -0.93
CA GLU A 112 -12.21 -9.58 -1.99
C GLU A 112 -11.97 -8.84 -3.31
N VAL A 113 -11.87 -7.51 -3.26
CA VAL A 113 -11.59 -6.71 -4.45
C VAL A 113 -10.20 -7.02 -5.00
N ALA A 114 -9.19 -7.12 -4.14
CA ALA A 114 -7.82 -7.43 -4.54
C ALA A 114 -7.74 -8.76 -5.27
N THR A 115 -8.36 -9.80 -4.73
CA THR A 115 -8.37 -11.13 -5.33
C THR A 115 -9.08 -11.12 -6.68
N ARG A 116 -10.24 -10.49 -6.75
CA ARG A 116 -11.05 -10.43 -7.97
C ARG A 116 -10.34 -9.70 -9.10
N LEU A 117 -9.60 -8.64 -8.78
CA LEU A 117 -8.93 -7.82 -9.79
C LEU A 117 -7.46 -8.16 -9.98
N GLY A 118 -6.99 -9.25 -9.36
CA GLY A 118 -5.65 -9.75 -9.58
C GLY A 118 -4.54 -8.87 -9.02
N ALA A 119 -4.72 -8.37 -7.80
CA ALA A 119 -3.66 -7.61 -7.12
C ALA A 119 -2.36 -8.40 -7.07
N LEU A 120 -1.24 -7.72 -7.29
CA LEU A 120 0.08 -8.33 -7.24
C LEU A 120 0.56 -8.50 -5.81
N CYS A 121 0.07 -7.67 -4.90
CA CYS A 121 0.26 -7.82 -3.47
C CYS A 121 -0.85 -7.08 -2.74
N ALA A 122 -1.11 -7.49 -1.50
CA ALA A 122 -2.03 -6.81 -0.59
C ALA A 122 -1.52 -7.06 0.82
N VAL A 123 -0.91 -6.05 1.43
CA VAL A 123 -0.26 -6.16 2.73
C VAL A 123 -0.94 -5.24 3.72
N ARG A 124 -1.52 -5.82 4.77
CA ARG A 124 -2.11 -5.07 5.86
C ARG A 124 -1.07 -4.82 6.95
N TYR A 125 -0.96 -3.56 7.37
CA TYR A 125 0.01 -3.16 8.38
C TYR A 125 -0.66 -3.04 9.75
N HIS A 126 -0.22 -3.88 10.68
CA HIS A 126 -0.58 -3.82 12.09
C HIS A 126 0.55 -3.15 12.87
N ARG A 127 0.31 -2.85 14.14
CA ARG A 127 1.32 -2.18 14.97
C ARG A 127 2.63 -2.92 15.05
N LEU A 128 2.57 -4.23 15.20
CA LEU A 128 3.75 -5.05 15.45
C LEU A 128 4.07 -6.04 14.35
N ALA A 129 3.25 -6.12 13.32
CA ALA A 129 3.43 -7.10 12.25
C ALA A 129 2.68 -6.69 11.00
N ASN A 130 3.09 -7.24 9.86
CA ASN A 130 2.40 -7.08 8.59
C ASN A 130 1.72 -8.41 8.23
N GLU A 131 0.65 -8.33 7.47
CA GLU A 131 -0.12 -9.50 7.10
C GLU A 131 -0.39 -9.50 5.60
N ASP A 132 0.03 -10.55 4.91
CA ASP A 132 -0.31 -10.76 3.51
C ASP A 132 -1.78 -11.21 3.43
N LEU A 133 -2.60 -10.47 2.69
CA LEU A 133 -4.02 -10.76 2.56
C LEU A 133 -4.33 -11.70 1.38
N ILE A 134 -3.39 -11.84 0.46
CA ILE A 134 -3.55 -12.70 -0.71
C ILE A 134 -2.35 -13.61 -0.93
#